data_95bc8a60489d1c164e0d463057eef24f
#
_entry.id   95bc8a60489d1c164e0d463057eef24f
#
_cell.length_a   1.000
_cell.length_b   1.000
_cell.length_c   1.000
_cell.angle_alpha   90.00
_cell.angle_beta   90.00
_cell.angle_gamma   90.00
#
_symmetry.space_group_name_H-M   'P 1'
#
loop_
_entity.id
_entity.type
_entity.pdbx_description
1 polymer ?
#
loop_
_entity_poly.entity_id
_entity_poly.type
_entity_poly.pdbx_seq_one_letter_code
_entity_poly.pdbx_strand_id
1 'polypeptide(L)'
;MYHFINDNFHTDIATVPPSYKMKHFHEHNRWELMFIYSGSCTLYVGDEIYMLNPGGLALIPPDMAHMTTYLAGSDHTRYVLYFNNDDLKLIADDSSLDIESIFHKHPVVHIPERRLDYISSIIQKISYEHNGVDSLSLSFIHSYFHELILFIPVSYTHLTLPTIA
;
A
#
# COMPACT_ATOMS: atom_id res chain seq x y z
N MET A 1 4.74 14.21 -14.60
CA MET A 1 5.28 13.29 -15.63
C MET A 1 5.83 12.08 -14.88
N TYR A 2 5.19 10.94 -15.00
CA TYR A 2 5.57 9.73 -14.25
C TYR A 2 6.73 9.06 -15.00
N HIS A 3 7.89 8.92 -14.34
CA HIS A 3 9.02 8.19 -14.89
C HIS A 3 9.00 6.76 -14.36
N PHE A 4 8.80 5.79 -15.24
CA PHE A 4 8.94 4.38 -14.93
C PHE A 4 10.43 4.01 -15.05
N ILE A 5 11.06 3.59 -13.97
CA ILE A 5 12.39 2.94 -14.02
C ILE A 5 12.24 1.49 -14.49
N ASN A 6 11.12 0.90 -14.13
CA ASN A 6 10.69 -0.41 -14.55
C ASN A 6 9.17 -0.34 -14.74
N ASP A 7 8.65 -0.88 -15.80
CA ASP A 7 7.20 -0.95 -16.10
C ASP A 7 6.39 -1.64 -14.98
N ASN A 8 7.06 -2.31 -14.06
CA ASN A 8 6.45 -3.08 -12.98
C ASN A 8 6.16 -2.25 -11.72
N PHE A 9 7.01 -1.25 -11.41
CA PHE A 9 6.85 -0.44 -10.22
C PHE A 9 6.46 1.01 -10.53
N HIS A 10 5.53 1.53 -9.74
CA HIS A 10 5.19 2.95 -9.76
C HIS A 10 4.84 3.42 -8.35
N THR A 11 5.31 4.60 -7.96
CA THR A 11 4.99 5.20 -6.67
C THR A 11 4.29 6.54 -6.85
N ASP A 12 3.26 6.79 -6.05
CA ASP A 12 2.60 8.08 -5.92
C ASP A 12 2.52 8.47 -4.44
N ILE A 13 3.18 9.56 -4.08
CA ILE A 13 3.15 10.13 -2.73
C ILE A 13 2.46 11.48 -2.86
N ALA A 14 1.25 11.57 -2.37
CA ALA A 14 0.43 12.75 -2.51
C ALA A 14 -0.14 13.25 -1.19
N THR A 15 -0.09 14.56 -1.00
CA THR A 15 -0.97 15.26 -0.06
C THR A 15 -2.21 15.67 -0.82
N VAL A 16 -3.34 15.12 -0.42
CA VAL A 16 -4.62 15.30 -1.09
C VAL A 16 -5.41 16.35 -0.33
N PRO A 17 -5.89 17.42 -0.99
CA PRO A 17 -6.67 18.45 -0.32
C PRO A 17 -8.05 17.92 0.15
N PRO A 18 -8.66 18.57 1.16
CA PRO A 18 -9.94 18.11 1.76
C PRO A 18 -11.11 18.02 0.78
N SER A 19 -11.03 18.75 -0.33
CA SER A 19 -12.06 18.78 -1.37
C SER A 19 -11.92 17.69 -2.42
N TYR A 20 -10.83 16.91 -2.37
CA TYR A 20 -10.61 15.87 -3.37
C TYR A 20 -11.61 14.74 -3.21
N LYS A 21 -12.24 14.38 -4.31
CA LYS A 21 -13.11 13.21 -4.41
C LYS A 21 -12.83 12.50 -5.72
N MET A 22 -12.59 11.22 -5.64
CA MET A 22 -12.57 10.37 -6.81
C MET A 22 -14.00 10.30 -7.36
N LYS A 23 -14.17 10.52 -8.66
CA LYS A 23 -15.50 10.67 -9.27
C LYS A 23 -16.15 9.34 -9.63
N HIS A 24 -15.31 8.32 -9.90
CA HIS A 24 -15.76 7.04 -10.40
C HIS A 24 -14.92 5.91 -9.83
N PHE A 25 -15.50 4.72 -9.77
CA PHE A 25 -14.74 3.50 -9.62
C PHE A 25 -13.77 3.35 -10.79
N HIS A 26 -12.60 2.84 -10.51
CA HIS A 26 -11.59 2.49 -11.50
C HIS A 26 -11.00 1.14 -11.18
N GLU A 27 -10.40 0.52 -12.18
CA GLU A 27 -9.66 -0.74 -12.08
C GLU A 27 -8.39 -0.64 -12.91
N HIS A 28 -7.42 -1.46 -12.58
CA HIS A 28 -6.16 -1.56 -13.32
C HIS A 28 -5.57 -2.96 -13.16
N ASN A 29 -4.66 -3.33 -14.06
CA ASN A 29 -4.05 -4.67 -14.13
C ASN A 29 -2.85 -4.86 -13.19
N ARG A 30 -2.71 -4.05 -12.15
CA ARG A 30 -1.61 -4.07 -11.18
C ARG A 30 -2.16 -4.17 -9.77
N TRP A 31 -1.35 -4.72 -8.87
CA TRP A 31 -1.57 -4.56 -7.45
C TRP A 31 -1.40 -3.10 -7.05
N GLU A 32 -2.24 -2.62 -6.16
CA GLU A 32 -2.11 -1.32 -5.51
C GLU A 32 -2.00 -1.50 -4.00
N LEU A 33 -0.88 -1.05 -3.43
CA LEU A 33 -0.75 -0.89 -1.99
C LEU A 33 -0.99 0.57 -1.67
N MET A 34 -2.00 0.85 -0.85
CA MET A 34 -2.33 2.20 -0.39
C MET A 34 -2.12 2.30 1.12
N PHE A 35 -1.35 3.28 1.56
CA PHE A 35 -1.07 3.54 2.97
C PHE A 35 -1.46 4.96 3.35
N ILE A 36 -2.24 5.10 4.41
CA ILE A 36 -2.66 6.39 4.95
C ILE A 36 -1.70 6.80 6.07
N TYR A 37 -0.91 7.85 5.82
CA TYR A 37 0.01 8.41 6.80
C TYR A 37 -0.70 9.44 7.70
N SER A 38 -1.52 10.32 7.13
CA SER A 38 -2.33 11.29 7.86
C SER A 38 -3.68 11.52 7.21
N GLY A 39 -4.64 11.98 8.00
CA GLY A 39 -6.03 12.13 7.56
C GLY A 39 -6.76 10.79 7.53
N SER A 40 -7.94 10.77 6.95
CA SER A 40 -8.77 9.55 6.85
C SER A 40 -9.49 9.51 5.50
N CYS A 41 -9.65 8.31 4.97
CA CYS A 41 -10.44 8.11 3.75
C CYS A 41 -11.37 6.90 3.90
N THR A 42 -12.40 6.89 3.08
CA THR A 42 -13.24 5.71 2.88
C THR A 42 -12.81 5.05 1.56
N LEU A 43 -12.46 3.79 1.65
CA LEU A 43 -12.11 2.94 0.52
C LEU A 43 -13.28 2.01 0.20
N TYR A 44 -13.71 2.03 -1.04
CA TYR A 44 -14.69 1.12 -1.63
C TYR A 44 -13.94 0.14 -2.51
N VAL A 45 -14.06 -1.16 -2.23
CA VAL A 45 -13.42 -2.25 -3.00
C VAL A 45 -14.45 -3.32 -3.26
N GLY A 46 -14.79 -3.53 -4.52
CA GLY A 46 -15.90 -4.42 -4.88
C GLY A 46 -17.18 -3.98 -4.15
N ASP A 47 -17.77 -4.89 -3.40
CA ASP A 47 -18.99 -4.65 -2.61
C ASP A 47 -18.73 -4.24 -1.15
N GLU A 48 -17.46 -4.06 -0.77
CA GLU A 48 -17.08 -3.78 0.61
C GLU A 48 -16.61 -2.33 0.81
N ILE A 49 -16.77 -1.83 2.03
CA ILE A 49 -16.43 -0.45 2.42
C ILE A 49 -15.53 -0.50 3.64
N TYR A 50 -14.39 0.17 3.55
CA TYR A 50 -13.42 0.27 4.63
C TYR A 50 -13.13 1.73 4.98
N MET A 51 -13.06 2.03 6.28
CA MET A 51 -12.52 3.30 6.75
C MET A 51 -11.04 3.16 7.05
N LEU A 52 -10.21 3.92 6.35
CA LEU A 52 -8.77 3.97 6.57
C LEU A 52 -8.42 5.23 7.34
N ASN A 53 -7.88 5.04 8.54
CA ASN A 53 -7.29 6.07 9.40
C ASN A 53 -5.75 6.02 9.29
N PRO A 54 -5.01 6.94 9.92
CA PRO A 54 -3.54 6.87 9.94
C PRO A 54 -3.07 5.49 10.39
N GLY A 55 -2.20 4.87 9.59
CA GLY A 55 -1.78 3.48 9.73
C GLY A 55 -2.61 2.47 8.93
N GLY A 56 -3.74 2.88 8.37
CA GLY A 56 -4.50 2.02 7.46
C GLY A 56 -3.71 1.71 6.19
N LEU A 57 -3.54 0.43 5.91
CA LEU A 57 -2.88 -0.09 4.73
C LEU A 57 -3.83 -1.03 4.01
N ALA A 58 -4.10 -0.75 2.76
CA ALA A 58 -4.90 -1.60 1.88
C ALA A 58 -4.05 -2.20 0.77
N LEU A 59 -4.32 -3.44 0.41
CA LEU A 59 -3.80 -4.06 -0.79
C LEU A 59 -4.95 -4.45 -1.71
N ILE A 60 -4.97 -3.85 -2.88
CA ILE A 60 -6.01 -4.01 -3.88
C ILE A 60 -5.45 -4.88 -5.02
N PRO A 61 -6.08 -6.04 -5.30
CA PRO A 61 -5.61 -6.91 -6.36
C PRO A 61 -5.87 -6.32 -7.76
N PRO A 62 -5.16 -6.83 -8.79
CA PRO A 62 -5.46 -6.49 -10.18
C PRO A 62 -6.93 -6.70 -10.53
N ASP A 63 -7.44 -5.87 -11.41
CA ASP A 63 -8.79 -5.93 -11.99
C ASP A 63 -9.94 -5.83 -10.95
N MET A 64 -9.61 -5.34 -9.74
CA MET A 64 -10.59 -5.07 -8.70
C MET A 64 -11.05 -3.61 -8.75
N ALA A 65 -12.33 -3.40 -9.03
CA ALA A 65 -12.92 -2.06 -9.04
C ALA A 65 -12.88 -1.43 -7.64
N HIS A 66 -12.34 -0.22 -7.55
CA HIS A 66 -12.22 0.49 -6.28
C HIS A 66 -12.32 2.01 -6.44
N MET A 67 -12.61 2.68 -5.34
CA MET A 67 -12.72 4.13 -5.27
C MET A 67 -12.38 4.62 -3.86
N THR A 68 -11.79 5.80 -3.75
CA THR A 68 -11.55 6.47 -2.47
C THR A 68 -12.29 7.79 -2.37
N THR A 69 -12.83 8.06 -1.19
CA THR A 69 -13.37 9.37 -0.81
C THR A 69 -12.71 9.84 0.47
N TYR A 70 -12.46 11.14 0.59
CA TYR A 70 -11.77 11.74 1.72
C TYR A 70 -12.73 12.56 2.55
N LEU A 71 -12.55 12.54 3.88
CA LEU A 71 -13.32 13.37 4.78
C LEU A 71 -12.98 14.84 4.57
N ALA A 72 -13.99 15.69 4.52
CA ALA A 72 -13.79 17.13 4.43
C ALA A 72 -13.15 17.68 5.71
N GLY A 73 -12.27 18.65 5.59
CA GLY A 73 -11.77 19.46 6.70
C GLY A 73 -10.30 19.32 7.06
N SER A 74 -9.58 18.34 6.53
CA SER A 74 -8.13 18.20 6.75
C SER A 74 -7.42 17.68 5.50
N ASP A 75 -6.16 18.04 5.35
CA ASP A 75 -5.30 17.46 4.33
C ASP A 75 -5.03 15.98 4.66
N HIS A 76 -4.88 15.19 3.62
CA HIS A 76 -4.61 13.76 3.73
C HIS A 76 -3.28 13.47 3.05
N THR A 77 -2.40 12.74 3.72
CA THR A 77 -1.17 12.23 3.11
C THR A 77 -1.31 10.73 2.90
N ARG A 78 -1.25 10.34 1.66
CA ARG A 78 -1.28 8.93 1.24
C ARG A 78 -0.04 8.57 0.45
N TYR A 79 0.34 7.31 0.56
CA TYR A 79 1.35 6.69 -0.28
C TYR A 79 0.69 5.58 -1.08
N VAL A 80 0.94 5.55 -2.37
CA VAL A 80 0.43 4.51 -3.26
C VAL A 80 1.61 3.87 -3.98
N LEU A 81 1.62 2.55 -4.02
CA LEU A 81 2.64 1.75 -4.67
C LEU A 81 1.94 0.75 -5.61
N TYR A 82 2.30 0.77 -6.88
CA TYR A 82 1.83 -0.17 -7.88
C TYR A 82 2.92 -1.18 -8.22
N PHE A 83 2.56 -2.45 -8.34
CA PHE A 83 3.47 -3.54 -8.66
C PHE A 83 2.69 -4.70 -9.31
N ASN A 84 3.40 -5.70 -9.83
CA ASN A 84 2.78 -6.84 -10.51
C ASN A 84 2.93 -8.15 -9.71
N ASN A 85 2.36 -9.23 -10.26
CA ASN A 85 2.42 -10.54 -9.64
C ASN A 85 3.84 -11.09 -9.50
N ASP A 86 4.75 -10.77 -10.44
CA ASP A 86 6.12 -11.28 -10.41
C ASP A 86 6.90 -10.66 -9.24
N ASP A 87 6.62 -9.41 -8.91
CA ASP A 87 7.22 -8.75 -7.73
C ASP A 87 6.77 -9.44 -6.42
N LEU A 88 5.50 -9.84 -6.31
CA LEU A 88 5.02 -10.61 -5.15
C LEU A 88 5.59 -12.02 -5.08
N LYS A 89 5.74 -12.71 -6.20
CA LYS A 89 6.30 -14.06 -6.24
C LYS A 89 7.73 -14.10 -5.74
N LEU A 90 8.56 -13.11 -6.09
CA LEU A 90 9.93 -13.03 -5.58
C LEU A 90 10.00 -13.05 -4.05
N ILE A 91 9.02 -12.45 -3.39
CA ILE A 91 8.93 -12.40 -1.93
C ILE A 91 8.35 -13.70 -1.37
N ALA A 92 7.31 -14.24 -1.99
CA ALA A 92 6.66 -15.47 -1.56
C ALA A 92 7.61 -16.67 -1.61
N ASP A 93 8.43 -16.77 -2.66
CA ASP A 93 9.42 -17.84 -2.83
C ASP A 93 10.48 -17.84 -1.71
N ASP A 94 10.87 -16.65 -1.24
CA ASP A 94 11.87 -16.50 -0.17
C ASP A 94 11.31 -16.69 1.23
N SER A 95 10.03 -16.36 1.46
CA SER A 95 9.46 -16.25 2.82
C SER A 95 8.50 -17.37 3.20
N SER A 96 8.09 -18.24 2.28
CA SER A 96 7.00 -19.23 2.45
C SER A 96 5.66 -18.61 2.92
N LEU A 97 5.47 -17.29 2.74
CA LEU A 97 4.27 -16.57 3.10
C LEU A 97 3.33 -16.49 1.89
N ASP A 98 2.11 -16.94 2.08
CA ASP A 98 1.03 -16.75 1.11
C ASP A 98 0.40 -15.36 1.30
N ILE A 99 1.11 -14.33 0.82
CA ILE A 99 0.71 -12.92 0.95
C ILE A 99 -0.60 -12.68 0.22
N GLU A 100 -0.77 -13.28 -0.94
CA GLU A 100 -2.00 -13.15 -1.73
C GLU A 100 -3.22 -13.66 -0.95
N SER A 101 -3.12 -14.84 -0.33
CA SER A 101 -4.19 -15.39 0.52
C SER A 101 -4.49 -14.51 1.74
N ILE A 102 -3.45 -13.91 2.34
CA ILE A 102 -3.64 -13.00 3.47
C ILE A 102 -4.49 -11.80 3.05
N PHE A 103 -4.18 -11.18 1.92
CA PHE A 103 -4.90 -9.99 1.45
C PHE A 103 -6.29 -10.29 0.88
N HIS A 104 -6.51 -11.48 0.30
CA HIS A 104 -7.86 -11.89 -0.07
C HIS A 104 -8.80 -12.03 1.12
N LYS A 105 -8.27 -12.45 2.28
CA LYS A 105 -9.05 -12.55 3.52
C LYS A 105 -9.18 -11.23 4.27
N HIS A 106 -8.14 -10.41 4.18
CA HIS A 106 -8.01 -9.17 4.93
C HIS A 106 -7.37 -8.09 4.06
N PRO A 107 -8.14 -7.48 3.13
CA PRO A 107 -7.62 -6.48 2.19
C PRO A 107 -7.14 -5.20 2.87
N VAL A 108 -7.50 -5.00 4.13
CA VAL A 108 -7.07 -3.87 4.95
C VAL A 108 -6.43 -4.37 6.24
N VAL A 109 -5.26 -3.85 6.54
CA VAL A 109 -4.55 -4.05 7.82
C VAL A 109 -4.24 -2.69 8.45
N HIS A 110 -4.02 -2.69 9.76
CA HIS A 110 -3.68 -1.47 10.49
C HIS A 110 -2.25 -1.57 11.03
N ILE A 111 -1.42 -0.62 10.62
CA ILE A 111 -0.05 -0.47 11.10
C ILE A 111 -0.07 0.29 12.43
N PRO A 112 0.51 -0.25 13.51
CA PRO A 112 0.56 0.45 14.79
C PRO A 112 1.26 1.81 14.69
N GLU A 113 0.77 2.79 15.43
CA GLU A 113 1.26 4.19 15.41
C GLU A 113 2.80 4.28 15.52
N ARG A 114 3.39 3.51 16.42
CA ARG A 114 4.86 3.45 16.60
C ARG A 114 5.65 3.04 15.34
N ARG A 115 4.99 2.53 14.30
CA ARG A 115 5.61 2.07 13.06
C ARG A 115 5.27 2.93 11.84
N LEU A 116 4.45 3.95 12.00
CA LEU A 116 4.02 4.80 10.88
C LEU A 116 5.22 5.45 10.17
N ASP A 117 6.13 6.05 10.93
CA ASP A 117 7.31 6.71 10.36
C ASP A 117 8.26 5.69 9.71
N TYR A 118 8.34 4.49 10.26
CA TYR A 118 9.16 3.44 9.69
C TYR A 118 8.63 3.01 8.31
N ILE A 119 7.34 2.71 8.20
CA ILE A 119 6.68 2.33 6.94
C ILE A 119 6.75 3.48 5.93
N SER A 120 6.46 4.70 6.38
CA SER A 120 6.60 5.91 5.55
C SER A 120 8.03 6.04 4.99
N SER A 121 9.05 5.81 5.83
CA SER A 121 10.46 5.86 5.42
C SER A 121 10.79 4.84 4.34
N ILE A 122 10.28 3.60 4.45
CA ILE A 122 10.51 2.56 3.44
C ILE A 122 9.90 2.99 2.09
N ILE A 123 8.65 3.46 2.10
CA ILE A 123 7.97 3.87 0.87
C ILE A 123 8.67 5.08 0.24
N GLN A 124 9.14 6.03 1.05
CA GLN A 124 9.92 7.17 0.55
C GLN A 124 11.26 6.75 -0.07
N LYS A 125 11.94 5.75 0.50
CA LYS A 125 13.16 5.18 -0.09
C LYS A 125 12.86 4.52 -1.45
N ILE A 126 11.77 3.76 -1.57
CA ILE A 126 11.33 3.19 -2.84
C ILE A 126 11.09 4.32 -3.86
N SER A 127 10.38 5.36 -3.46
CA SER A 127 10.10 6.52 -4.32
C SER A 127 11.37 7.26 -4.74
N TYR A 128 12.34 7.40 -3.84
CA TYR A 128 13.63 8.01 -4.14
C TYR A 128 14.39 7.21 -5.21
N GLU A 129 14.50 5.91 -5.02
CA GLU A 129 15.16 5.02 -5.98
C GLU A 129 14.41 4.93 -7.32
N HIS A 130 13.09 4.98 -7.28
CA HIS A 130 12.26 5.00 -8.48
C HIS A 130 12.50 6.24 -9.36
N ASN A 131 12.87 7.35 -8.75
CA ASN A 131 13.26 8.58 -9.45
C ASN A 131 14.78 8.66 -9.69
N GLY A 132 15.55 7.72 -9.19
CA GLY A 132 16.99 7.59 -9.40
C GLY A 132 17.34 7.08 -10.79
N VAL A 133 18.61 7.21 -11.18
CA VAL A 133 19.09 6.90 -12.53
C VAL A 133 20.30 5.96 -12.49
N ASP A 134 20.62 5.38 -11.34
CA ASP A 134 21.78 4.49 -11.25
C ASP A 134 21.42 3.01 -11.45
N SER A 135 22.44 2.19 -11.70
CA SER A 135 22.28 0.77 -11.97
C SER A 135 21.87 -0.07 -10.75
N LEU A 136 21.91 0.50 -9.54
CA LEU A 136 21.57 -0.17 -8.28
C LEU A 136 20.15 0.09 -7.83
N SER A 137 19.50 1.13 -8.36
CA SER A 137 18.19 1.58 -7.92
C SER A 137 17.13 0.46 -7.94
N LEU A 138 17.13 -0.38 -8.99
CA LEU A 138 16.19 -1.52 -9.05
C LEU A 138 16.41 -2.53 -7.92
N SER A 139 17.66 -2.81 -7.58
CA SER A 139 18.01 -3.73 -6.48
C SER A 139 17.58 -3.17 -5.12
N PHE A 140 17.75 -1.87 -4.92
CA PHE A 140 17.27 -1.18 -3.72
C PHE A 140 15.74 -1.19 -3.63
N ILE A 141 15.03 -0.90 -4.72
CA ILE A 141 13.57 -0.96 -4.77
C ILE A 141 13.09 -2.35 -4.35
N HIS A 142 13.64 -3.42 -4.91
CA HIS A 142 13.26 -4.79 -4.54
C HIS A 142 13.53 -5.09 -3.07
N SER A 143 14.66 -4.65 -2.52
CA SER A 143 15.00 -4.87 -1.11
C SER A 143 14.02 -4.14 -0.18
N TYR A 144 13.73 -2.88 -0.45
CA TYR A 144 12.78 -2.09 0.34
C TYR A 144 11.35 -2.60 0.20
N PHE A 145 10.96 -3.02 -0.99
CA PHE A 145 9.65 -3.61 -1.21
C PHE A 145 9.49 -4.93 -0.46
N HIS A 146 10.51 -5.80 -0.49
CA HIS A 146 10.55 -7.03 0.29
C HIS A 146 10.36 -6.73 1.80
N GLU A 147 11.11 -5.78 2.33
CA GLU A 147 10.98 -5.33 3.71
C GLU A 147 9.56 -4.84 4.03
N LEU A 148 8.98 -4.00 3.16
CA LEU A 148 7.62 -3.47 3.32
C LEU A 148 6.58 -4.59 3.39
N ILE A 149 6.64 -5.53 2.45
CA ILE A 149 5.67 -6.63 2.36
C ILE A 149 5.77 -7.57 3.57
N LEU A 150 6.95 -7.83 4.10
CA LEU A 150 7.13 -8.66 5.31
C LEU A 150 6.52 -8.03 6.57
N PHE A 151 6.36 -6.72 6.63
CA PHE A 151 5.68 -6.05 7.75
C PHE A 151 4.18 -6.34 7.83
N ILE A 152 3.56 -6.66 6.72
CA ILE A 152 2.11 -6.84 6.63
C ILE A 152 1.62 -8.04 7.45
N PRO A 153 2.19 -9.25 7.28
CA PRO A 153 1.80 -10.41 8.08
C PRO A 153 2.03 -10.22 9.58
N VAL A 154 3.13 -9.52 9.95
CA VAL A 154 3.44 -9.24 11.35
C VAL A 154 2.38 -8.32 11.99
N SER A 155 1.90 -7.35 11.24
CA SER A 155 0.82 -6.44 11.69
C SER A 155 -0.50 -7.19 11.84
N TYR A 156 -0.78 -8.14 10.95
CA TYR A 156 -1.97 -8.97 10.98
C TYR A 156 -2.00 -9.91 12.20
N THR A 157 -0.90 -10.56 12.54
CA THR A 157 -0.83 -11.49 13.68
C THR A 157 -1.05 -10.78 15.03
N HIS A 158 -0.75 -9.50 15.12
CA HIS A 158 -1.05 -8.69 16.31
C HIS A 158 -2.53 -8.31 16.45
N LEU A 159 -3.30 -8.32 15.36
CA LEU A 159 -4.74 -8.05 15.38
C LEU A 159 -5.58 -9.29 15.73
N THR A 160 -5.02 -10.48 15.59
CA THR A 160 -5.71 -11.75 15.80
C THR A 160 -5.41 -12.43 17.13
N LEU A 161 -4.74 -11.77 18.06
CA LEU A 161 -4.66 -12.30 19.43
C LEU A 161 -6.06 -12.36 20.02
N PRO A 162 -6.57 -13.54 20.35
CA PRO A 162 -7.88 -13.66 20.97
C PRO A 162 -7.86 -12.88 22.28
N THR A 163 -8.83 -11.99 22.44
CA THR A 163 -9.14 -11.43 23.76
C THR A 163 -9.49 -12.62 24.63
N ILE A 164 -8.57 -13.01 25.50
CA ILE A 164 -8.88 -13.99 26.53
C ILE A 164 -9.87 -13.33 27.46
N ALA A 165 -11.10 -13.76 27.37
CA ALA A 165 -12.16 -13.35 28.28
C ALA A 165 -11.90 -13.94 29.67
#